data_de1de0a71d8a2239f1501e959c724d10
#
_entry.id   de1de0a71d8a2239f1501e959c724d10
#
_cell.length_a   1.000
_cell.length_b   1.000
_cell.length_c   1.000
_cell.angle_alpha   90.00
_cell.angle_beta   90.00
_cell.angle_gamma   90.00
#
_symmetry.space_group_name_H-M   'P 1'
#
loop_
_entity.id
_entity.type
_entity.pdbx_description
1 polymer ?
#
loop_
_entity_poly.entity_id
_entity_poly.type
_entity_poly.pdbx_seq_one_letter_code
_entity_poly.pdbx_strand_id
1 'polypeptide(L)'
;MARLQNPAQAGILCGKSEQHPKMNFDSLSSFKAAPAASLGKGPFAILIAEDRVELASSLDHLHSLAFKAIFILAPDEVAVPDAPEGAKCLQHIIRHPSRQPGATQAVVNALIEKAPGEWIHYCYNGEYLFYPFCEDRTIGELVTWVMEERRESVLTYVVDLYAGDLSAHPNAVDLDGALLDSSGYYAETRRGGPELDEVMERQLNFYGGLRWRFEEHVAKPKRKIDRVGLFRAAPGLTLREDHTLSDEELNTYACPWHHSLSASICSFRVAKALRTNPGSRHDIPDFRWHKSTQFHWSSMQLMELGLMEPGQWF
;
A
#
# COMPACT_ATOMS: atom_id res chain seq x y z
N MET A 1 42.52 -21.31 49.34
CA MET A 1 42.95 -20.62 48.09
C MET A 1 42.75 -21.58 46.95
N ALA A 2 41.70 -21.46 46.19
CA ALA A 2 41.53 -22.14 44.93
C ALA A 2 40.80 -21.19 43.97
N ARG A 3 41.47 -20.83 42.91
CA ARG A 3 40.96 -19.99 41.82
C ARG A 3 40.00 -20.82 40.97
N LEU A 4 38.78 -20.39 40.85
CA LEU A 4 37.80 -20.90 39.86
C LEU A 4 38.09 -20.23 38.51
N GLN A 5 38.42 -21.06 37.55
CA GLN A 5 38.57 -20.74 36.14
C GLN A 5 37.20 -20.55 35.48
N ASN A 6 37.09 -19.51 34.68
CA ASN A 6 35.93 -19.12 33.89
C ASN A 6 35.82 -20.04 32.66
N PRO A 7 34.67 -20.66 32.32
CA PRO A 7 34.52 -21.40 31.09
C PRO A 7 34.09 -20.48 29.93
N ALA A 8 34.89 -20.56 28.89
CA ALA A 8 34.64 -20.45 27.46
C ALA A 8 33.50 -19.54 26.95
N GLN A 9 33.93 -18.53 26.25
CA GLN A 9 33.19 -17.80 25.25
C GLN A 9 32.64 -18.76 24.17
N ALA A 10 31.34 -18.99 24.19
CA ALA A 10 30.64 -19.54 23.04
C ALA A 10 30.47 -18.39 22.01
N GLY A 11 31.25 -18.41 20.95
CA GLY A 11 31.11 -17.51 19.82
C GLY A 11 29.75 -17.73 19.15
N ILE A 12 28.87 -16.75 19.27
CA ILE A 12 27.66 -16.66 18.44
C ILE A 12 28.17 -16.40 17.03
N LEU A 13 28.08 -17.41 16.18
CA LEU A 13 28.23 -17.28 14.74
C LEU A 13 27.14 -16.34 14.24
N CYS A 14 27.47 -15.06 14.12
CA CYS A 14 26.67 -14.10 13.38
C CYS A 14 26.67 -14.55 11.92
N GLY A 15 25.57 -15.20 11.51
CA GLY A 15 25.35 -15.57 10.12
C GLY A 15 25.46 -14.31 9.27
N LYS A 16 26.38 -14.31 8.31
CA LYS A 16 26.46 -13.26 7.30
C LYS A 16 25.11 -13.21 6.61
N SER A 17 24.34 -12.13 6.82
CA SER A 17 23.18 -11.84 6.01
C SER A 17 23.68 -11.70 4.57
N GLU A 18 23.30 -12.61 3.69
CA GLU A 18 23.53 -12.45 2.26
C GLU A 18 22.79 -11.17 1.82
N GLN A 19 23.57 -10.10 1.66
CA GLN A 19 23.03 -8.86 1.09
C GLN A 19 22.84 -9.10 -0.39
N HIS A 20 21.59 -9.26 -0.81
CA HIS A 20 21.26 -9.28 -2.23
C HIS A 20 21.57 -7.90 -2.84
N PRO A 21 22.20 -7.84 -4.03
CA PRO A 21 22.56 -6.57 -4.65
C PRO A 21 21.30 -5.81 -5.14
N LYS A 22 21.37 -4.47 -5.13
CA LYS A 22 20.40 -3.62 -5.84
C LYS A 22 20.35 -4.04 -7.31
N MET A 23 19.16 -4.27 -7.84
CA MET A 23 18.96 -4.66 -9.24
C MET A 23 18.17 -3.57 -10.00
N ASN A 24 18.58 -3.31 -11.23
CA ASN A 24 17.88 -2.46 -12.16
C ASN A 24 17.46 -3.31 -13.36
N PHE A 25 16.17 -3.32 -13.66
CA PHE A 25 15.59 -4.05 -14.78
C PHE A 25 15.17 -3.06 -15.85
N ASP A 26 15.72 -3.20 -17.05
CA ASP A 26 15.45 -2.32 -18.21
C ASP A 26 14.01 -2.47 -18.72
N SER A 27 13.29 -3.48 -18.27
CA SER A 27 11.89 -3.72 -18.62
C SER A 27 11.20 -4.64 -17.63
N LEU A 28 9.85 -4.65 -17.65
CA LEU A 28 9.06 -5.65 -16.93
C LEU A 28 9.36 -7.08 -17.42
N SER A 29 9.71 -7.25 -18.71
CA SER A 29 10.09 -8.55 -19.26
C SER A 29 11.41 -9.05 -18.68
N SER A 30 12.41 -8.18 -18.50
CA SER A 30 13.68 -8.55 -17.84
C SER A 30 13.48 -8.90 -16.37
N PHE A 31 12.60 -8.16 -15.67
CA PHE A 31 12.18 -8.53 -14.32
C PHE A 31 11.54 -9.92 -14.29
N LYS A 32 10.59 -10.22 -15.19
CA LYS A 32 9.94 -11.54 -15.28
C LYS A 32 10.93 -12.67 -15.56
N ALA A 33 11.98 -12.42 -16.32
CA ALA A 33 13.01 -13.40 -16.65
C ALA A 33 14.03 -13.64 -15.51
N ALA A 34 14.16 -12.72 -14.56
CA ALA A 34 15.11 -12.82 -13.45
C ALA A 34 14.82 -14.04 -12.56
N PRO A 35 15.87 -14.71 -12.01
CA PRO A 35 15.65 -15.82 -11.07
C PRO A 35 14.93 -15.39 -9.80
N ALA A 36 13.94 -16.17 -9.35
CA ALA A 36 13.22 -15.90 -8.09
C ALA A 36 14.17 -15.80 -6.86
N ALA A 37 15.18 -16.65 -6.81
CA ALA A 37 16.17 -16.68 -5.72
C ALA A 37 16.96 -15.36 -5.57
N SER A 38 17.01 -14.50 -6.60
CA SER A 38 17.71 -13.22 -6.52
C SER A 38 16.94 -12.15 -5.74
N LEU A 39 15.64 -12.35 -5.47
CA LEU A 39 14.79 -11.35 -4.82
C LEU A 39 14.93 -11.35 -3.28
N GLY A 40 15.49 -12.41 -2.69
CA GLY A 40 15.56 -12.58 -1.24
C GLY A 40 14.20 -12.93 -0.62
N LYS A 41 14.03 -12.56 0.66
CA LYS A 41 12.81 -12.79 1.43
C LYS A 41 12.07 -11.49 1.69
N GLY A 42 10.73 -11.55 1.73
CA GLY A 42 9.85 -10.44 2.07
C GLY A 42 9.81 -10.09 3.56
N PRO A 43 8.93 -9.18 3.97
CA PRO A 43 7.87 -8.58 3.15
C PRO A 43 8.39 -7.61 2.10
N PHE A 44 7.74 -7.61 0.93
CA PHE A 44 8.08 -6.77 -0.22
C PHE A 44 7.07 -5.63 -0.40
N ALA A 45 7.54 -4.49 -0.90
CA ALA A 45 6.68 -3.43 -1.39
C ALA A 45 6.86 -3.24 -2.90
N ILE A 46 5.78 -2.90 -3.60
CA ILE A 46 5.80 -2.42 -4.99
C ILE A 46 5.32 -0.98 -4.97
N LEU A 47 6.15 -0.06 -5.45
CA LEU A 47 5.80 1.33 -5.64
C LEU A 47 5.64 1.63 -7.13
N ILE A 48 4.44 2.00 -7.56
CA ILE A 48 4.12 2.38 -8.93
C ILE A 48 4.30 3.90 -9.05
N ALA A 49 5.39 4.34 -9.67
CA ALA A 49 5.69 5.75 -9.88
C ALA A 49 4.97 6.25 -11.15
N GLU A 50 3.85 6.95 -10.99
CA GLU A 50 3.11 7.58 -12.08
C GLU A 50 3.72 8.93 -12.51
N ASP A 51 4.37 9.62 -11.57
CA ASP A 51 5.06 10.90 -11.74
C ASP A 51 6.10 11.10 -10.62
N ARG A 52 6.68 12.29 -10.51
CA ARG A 52 7.69 12.62 -9.49
C ARG A 52 7.10 13.17 -8.19
N VAL A 53 5.81 13.50 -8.17
CA VAL A 53 5.17 14.13 -7.01
C VAL A 53 5.12 13.12 -5.86
N GLU A 54 5.73 13.48 -4.75
CA GLU A 54 5.81 12.68 -3.53
C GLU A 54 6.42 11.26 -3.72
N LEU A 55 7.28 11.09 -4.75
CA LEU A 55 7.98 9.82 -4.93
C LEU A 55 9.02 9.58 -3.84
N ALA A 56 9.76 10.61 -3.43
CA ALA A 56 10.76 10.51 -2.37
C ALA A 56 10.11 10.22 -1.02
N SER A 57 9.11 11.01 -0.62
CA SER A 57 8.40 10.83 0.65
C SER A 57 7.70 9.46 0.75
N SER A 58 7.16 8.95 -0.37
CA SER A 58 6.57 7.60 -0.41
C SER A 58 7.63 6.51 -0.21
N LEU A 59 8.83 6.67 -0.79
CA LEU A 59 9.95 5.76 -0.56
C LEU A 59 10.43 5.81 0.88
N ASP A 60 10.61 7.01 1.44
CA ASP A 60 11.03 7.19 2.84
C ASP A 60 10.04 6.54 3.81
N HIS A 61 8.74 6.68 3.53
CA HIS A 61 7.69 6.01 4.31
C HIS A 61 7.80 4.48 4.24
N LEU A 62 7.97 3.90 3.05
CA LEU A 62 8.14 2.45 2.90
C LEU A 62 9.42 1.95 3.58
N HIS A 63 10.50 2.74 3.57
CA HIS A 63 11.71 2.44 4.32
C HIS A 63 11.48 2.43 5.84
N SER A 64 10.72 3.41 6.36
CA SER A 64 10.41 3.51 7.80
C SER A 64 9.60 2.32 8.30
N LEU A 65 8.72 1.74 7.47
CA LEU A 65 7.94 0.54 7.79
C LEU A 65 8.77 -0.76 7.80
N ALA A 66 10.05 -0.70 7.42
CA ALA A 66 11.01 -1.81 7.44
C ALA A 66 10.68 -2.96 6.46
N PHE A 67 10.15 -2.65 5.28
CA PHE A 67 10.11 -3.62 4.18
C PHE A 67 11.52 -4.15 3.86
N LYS A 68 11.65 -5.38 3.37
CA LYS A 68 12.95 -5.98 3.03
C LYS A 68 13.45 -5.53 1.66
N ALA A 69 12.54 -5.38 0.72
CA ALA A 69 12.85 -4.78 -0.58
C ALA A 69 11.64 -4.02 -1.13
N ILE A 70 11.92 -2.95 -1.89
CA ILE A 70 10.95 -2.13 -2.61
C ILE A 70 11.24 -2.28 -4.10
N PHE A 71 10.24 -2.73 -4.86
CA PHE A 71 10.26 -2.81 -6.31
C PHE A 71 9.57 -1.58 -6.89
N ILE A 72 10.30 -0.73 -7.59
CA ILE A 72 9.81 0.55 -8.08
C ILE A 72 9.53 0.41 -9.57
N LEU A 73 8.25 0.39 -9.96
CA LEU A 73 7.85 0.45 -11.35
C LEU A 73 7.84 1.91 -11.80
N ALA A 74 8.76 2.30 -12.66
CA ALA A 74 8.90 3.68 -13.10
C ALA A 74 9.16 3.78 -14.59
N PRO A 75 8.51 4.71 -15.31
CA PRO A 75 8.86 5.00 -16.69
C PRO A 75 10.26 5.66 -16.77
N ASP A 76 10.88 5.65 -17.95
CA ASP A 76 12.27 6.10 -18.13
C ASP A 76 12.45 7.58 -17.77
N GLU A 77 11.45 8.41 -18.00
CA GLU A 77 11.45 9.85 -17.70
C GLU A 77 11.33 10.19 -16.21
N VAL A 78 10.98 9.21 -15.36
CA VAL A 78 10.88 9.40 -13.92
C VAL A 78 12.19 8.98 -13.25
N ALA A 79 12.94 9.99 -12.77
CA ALA A 79 14.11 9.75 -11.93
C ALA A 79 13.66 9.19 -10.56
N VAL A 80 14.20 8.03 -10.20
CA VAL A 80 13.94 7.40 -8.91
C VAL A 80 15.01 7.85 -7.91
N PRO A 81 14.63 8.41 -6.75
CA PRO A 81 15.57 8.76 -5.70
C PRO A 81 16.38 7.56 -5.22
N ASP A 82 17.62 7.78 -4.81
CA ASP A 82 18.41 6.75 -4.14
C ASP A 82 17.85 6.46 -2.74
N ALA A 83 18.13 5.26 -2.25
CA ALA A 83 17.77 4.90 -0.88
C ALA A 83 18.48 5.83 0.13
N PRO A 84 17.83 6.15 1.27
CA PRO A 84 18.49 6.89 2.34
C PRO A 84 19.77 6.20 2.79
N GLU A 85 20.76 7.02 3.23
CA GLU A 85 22.01 6.48 3.76
C GLU A 85 21.75 5.55 4.95
N GLY A 86 22.34 4.36 4.92
CA GLY A 86 22.12 3.34 5.96
C GLY A 86 20.81 2.56 5.84
N ALA A 87 20.03 2.76 4.79
CA ALA A 87 18.80 1.98 4.56
C ALA A 87 19.09 0.48 4.49
N LYS A 88 18.35 -0.30 5.27
CA LYS A 88 18.42 -1.78 5.27
C LYS A 88 17.56 -2.41 4.18
N CYS A 89 16.60 -1.66 3.67
CA CYS A 89 15.68 -2.08 2.64
C CYS A 89 16.32 -1.86 1.25
N LEU A 90 16.28 -2.87 0.40
CA LEU A 90 16.79 -2.79 -0.97
C LEU A 90 15.80 -2.10 -1.89
N GLN A 91 16.29 -1.28 -2.80
CA GLN A 91 15.49 -0.69 -3.88
C GLN A 91 15.84 -1.35 -5.21
N HIS A 92 14.84 -1.93 -5.88
CA HIS A 92 14.95 -2.50 -7.22
C HIS A 92 14.11 -1.66 -8.19
N ILE A 93 14.67 -1.27 -9.33
CA ILE A 93 13.97 -0.46 -10.31
C ILE A 93 13.55 -1.33 -11.49
N ILE A 94 12.29 -1.22 -11.90
CA ILE A 94 11.72 -1.87 -13.07
C ILE A 94 11.25 -0.78 -14.02
N ARG A 95 11.91 -0.65 -15.18
CA ARG A 95 11.53 0.32 -16.19
C ARG A 95 10.33 -0.16 -16.99
N HIS A 96 9.24 0.61 -16.89
CA HIS A 96 8.00 0.30 -17.60
C HIS A 96 7.05 1.51 -17.54
N PRO A 97 6.27 1.80 -18.60
CA PRO A 97 5.23 2.84 -18.58
C PRO A 97 4.15 2.52 -17.54
N SER A 98 4.27 3.11 -16.35
CA SER A 98 3.43 2.80 -15.18
C SER A 98 1.96 3.21 -15.32
N ARG A 99 1.66 4.17 -16.23
CA ARG A 99 0.29 4.65 -16.51
C ARG A 99 -0.47 3.82 -17.55
N GLN A 100 0.17 2.84 -18.17
CA GLN A 100 -0.52 1.94 -19.11
C GLN A 100 -1.59 1.12 -18.37
N PRO A 101 -2.77 0.90 -18.99
CA PRO A 101 -3.76 -0.03 -18.45
C PRO A 101 -3.13 -1.39 -18.15
N GLY A 102 -3.41 -1.94 -16.98
CA GLY A 102 -2.88 -3.24 -16.56
C GLY A 102 -1.42 -3.25 -16.06
N ALA A 103 -0.69 -2.12 -16.07
CA ALA A 103 0.70 -2.08 -15.60
C ALA A 103 0.85 -2.52 -14.13
N THR A 104 -0.05 -2.08 -13.27
CA THR A 104 -0.09 -2.47 -11.85
C THR A 104 -0.27 -3.97 -11.69
N GLN A 105 -1.29 -4.54 -12.35
CA GLN A 105 -1.54 -5.98 -12.33
C GLN A 105 -0.36 -6.77 -12.88
N ALA A 106 0.25 -6.28 -13.95
CA ALA A 106 1.37 -6.94 -14.60
C ALA A 106 2.61 -7.05 -13.70
N VAL A 107 2.96 -6.01 -12.93
CA VAL A 107 4.10 -6.05 -12.00
C VAL A 107 3.78 -6.81 -10.73
N VAL A 108 2.57 -6.62 -10.17
CA VAL A 108 2.14 -7.33 -8.95
C VAL A 108 2.06 -8.83 -9.21
N ASN A 109 1.42 -9.25 -10.30
CA ASN A 109 1.30 -10.67 -10.65
C ASN A 109 2.67 -11.29 -10.98
N ALA A 110 3.59 -10.53 -11.61
CA ALA A 110 4.95 -11.01 -11.80
C ALA A 110 5.70 -11.25 -10.49
N LEU A 111 5.48 -10.42 -9.47
CA LEU A 111 6.09 -10.63 -8.15
C LEU A 111 5.41 -11.78 -7.39
N ILE A 112 4.08 -11.93 -7.48
CA ILE A 112 3.35 -13.09 -6.91
C ILE A 112 3.94 -14.41 -7.42
N GLU A 113 4.15 -14.54 -8.72
CA GLU A 113 4.73 -15.74 -9.33
C GLU A 113 6.15 -16.05 -8.84
N LYS A 114 6.93 -15.00 -8.55
CA LYS A 114 8.34 -15.11 -8.14
C LYS A 114 8.55 -15.34 -6.65
N ALA A 115 7.61 -14.91 -5.84
CA ALA A 115 7.76 -14.86 -4.39
C ALA A 115 6.63 -15.59 -3.65
N PRO A 116 6.30 -16.87 -4.00
CA PRO A 116 5.26 -17.62 -3.32
C PRO A 116 5.59 -17.77 -1.82
N GLY A 117 4.60 -17.49 -0.99
CA GLY A 117 4.74 -17.52 0.47
C GLY A 117 5.19 -16.19 1.10
N GLU A 118 5.66 -15.23 0.31
CA GLU A 118 6.10 -13.93 0.81
C GLU A 118 4.94 -12.92 0.83
N TRP A 119 5.02 -11.95 1.74
CA TRP A 119 4.05 -10.86 1.83
C TRP A 119 4.38 -9.74 0.86
N ILE A 120 3.37 -9.23 0.16
CA ILE A 120 3.47 -8.17 -0.85
C ILE A 120 2.50 -7.04 -0.49
N HIS A 121 3.03 -5.82 -0.41
CA HIS A 121 2.27 -4.57 -0.44
C HIS A 121 2.45 -3.90 -1.79
N TYR A 122 1.43 -3.19 -2.30
CA TYR A 122 1.58 -2.33 -3.46
C TYR A 122 0.86 -0.99 -3.27
N CYS A 123 1.51 0.07 -3.73
CA CYS A 123 0.99 1.43 -3.67
C CYS A 123 1.49 2.25 -4.86
N TYR A 124 0.97 3.47 -4.98
CA TYR A 124 1.40 4.47 -5.95
C TYR A 124 2.18 5.59 -5.25
N ASN A 125 2.92 6.41 -5.99
CA ASN A 125 3.57 7.58 -5.40
C ASN A 125 2.52 8.58 -4.87
N GLY A 126 2.78 9.14 -3.69
CA GLY A 126 1.82 9.92 -2.90
C GLY A 126 0.79 9.07 -2.17
N GLU A 127 1.06 7.78 -1.98
CA GLU A 127 0.31 6.87 -1.10
C GLU A 127 1.19 6.39 0.04
N TYR A 128 0.60 6.31 1.24
CA TYR A 128 1.26 6.01 2.50
C TYR A 128 0.46 4.95 3.26
N LEU A 129 1.07 3.80 3.51
CA LEU A 129 0.44 2.70 4.25
C LEU A 129 0.48 2.98 5.75
N PHE A 130 -0.69 2.97 6.37
CA PHE A 130 -0.85 2.98 7.82
C PHE A 130 -1.53 1.68 8.27
N TYR A 131 -1.02 1.11 9.34
CA TYR A 131 -1.64 0.01 10.06
C TYR A 131 -1.59 0.33 11.56
N PRO A 132 -2.38 -0.31 12.41
CA PRO A 132 -2.39 0.00 13.84
C PRO A 132 -0.98 -0.02 14.43
N PHE A 133 -0.61 1.09 15.10
CA PHE A 133 0.69 1.26 15.77
C PHE A 133 1.92 1.19 14.85
N CYS A 134 1.77 1.58 13.58
CA CYS A 134 2.87 1.53 12.60
C CYS A 134 4.03 2.48 12.91
N GLU A 135 3.85 3.42 13.85
CA GLU A 135 4.89 4.30 14.35
C GLU A 135 5.93 3.54 15.18
N ASP A 136 5.52 2.49 15.88
CA ASP A 136 6.34 1.72 16.82
C ASP A 136 6.56 0.26 16.38
N ARG A 137 5.76 -0.23 15.43
CA ARG A 137 5.78 -1.63 14.97
C ARG A 137 6.10 -1.74 13.48
N THR A 138 6.94 -2.69 13.15
CA THR A 138 7.36 -2.96 11.77
C THR A 138 6.29 -3.71 10.98
N ILE A 139 6.37 -3.63 9.65
CA ILE A 139 5.53 -4.46 8.76
C ILE A 139 5.73 -5.96 9.00
N GLY A 140 6.94 -6.38 9.41
CA GLY A 140 7.23 -7.77 9.74
C GLY A 140 6.45 -8.27 10.96
N GLU A 141 6.29 -7.44 11.99
CA GLU A 141 5.46 -7.74 13.16
C GLU A 141 3.98 -7.83 12.78
N LEU A 142 3.49 -6.89 11.97
CA LEU A 142 2.11 -6.94 11.46
C LEU A 142 1.81 -8.26 10.75
N VAL A 143 2.62 -8.63 9.74
CA VAL A 143 2.34 -9.83 8.95
C VAL A 143 2.49 -11.12 9.75
N THR A 144 3.37 -11.11 10.76
CA THR A 144 3.49 -12.25 11.69
C THR A 144 2.20 -12.43 12.49
N TRP A 145 1.67 -11.34 13.06
CA TRP A 145 0.42 -11.39 13.82
C TRP A 145 -0.78 -11.80 12.93
N VAL A 146 -0.87 -11.27 11.71
CA VAL A 146 -1.93 -11.62 10.75
C VAL A 146 -1.89 -13.12 10.40
N MET A 147 -0.68 -13.71 10.29
CA MET A 147 -0.53 -15.16 10.08
C MET A 147 -0.93 -15.99 11.31
N GLU A 148 -0.68 -15.51 12.52
CA GLU A 148 -1.14 -16.15 13.77
C GLU A 148 -2.68 -16.19 13.82
N GLU A 149 -3.34 -15.15 13.32
CA GLU A 149 -4.80 -15.09 13.11
C GLU A 149 -5.29 -15.93 11.91
N ARG A 150 -4.39 -16.69 11.26
CA ARG A 150 -4.66 -17.54 10.09
C ARG A 150 -5.23 -16.77 8.89
N ARG A 151 -4.81 -15.54 8.72
CA ARG A 151 -5.16 -14.71 7.57
C ARG A 151 -3.96 -14.54 6.66
N GLU A 152 -4.23 -14.41 5.37
CA GLU A 152 -3.21 -14.22 4.33
C GLU A 152 -3.42 -12.93 3.53
N SER A 153 -4.35 -12.08 3.98
CA SER A 153 -4.59 -10.74 3.40
C SER A 153 -5.03 -9.75 4.47
N VAL A 154 -4.72 -8.49 4.23
CA VAL A 154 -5.19 -7.35 5.01
C VAL A 154 -5.97 -6.42 4.08
N LEU A 155 -7.25 -6.23 4.36
CA LEU A 155 -8.05 -5.24 3.66
C LEU A 155 -7.56 -3.85 3.99
N THR A 156 -7.40 -3.02 2.97
CA THR A 156 -7.00 -1.63 3.14
C THR A 156 -8.08 -0.69 2.60
N TYR A 157 -8.25 0.44 3.29
CA TYR A 157 -9.09 1.55 2.83
C TYR A 157 -8.20 2.66 2.27
N VAL A 158 -8.51 3.16 1.09
CA VAL A 158 -7.83 4.31 0.54
C VAL A 158 -8.50 5.57 1.09
N VAL A 159 -7.79 6.30 1.96
CA VAL A 159 -8.23 7.56 2.56
C VAL A 159 -7.65 8.69 1.72
N ASP A 160 -8.52 9.44 1.04
CA ASP A 160 -8.08 10.51 0.16
C ASP A 160 -7.54 11.69 0.99
N LEU A 161 -6.27 12.08 0.73
CA LEU A 161 -5.63 13.26 1.27
C LEU A 161 -5.67 14.40 0.24
N TYR A 162 -5.70 15.64 0.71
CA TYR A 162 -5.72 16.82 -0.15
C TYR A 162 -5.18 18.08 0.55
N ALA A 163 -4.64 19.00 -0.24
CA ALA A 163 -4.24 20.31 0.24
C ALA A 163 -5.46 21.17 0.59
N GLY A 164 -5.34 21.94 1.65
CA GLY A 164 -6.38 22.88 2.11
C GLY A 164 -6.43 24.19 1.34
N ASP A 165 -5.40 24.53 0.55
CA ASP A 165 -5.33 25.71 -0.32
C ASP A 165 -4.80 25.31 -1.69
N LEU A 166 -5.69 25.25 -2.66
CA LEU A 166 -5.35 24.87 -4.05
C LEU A 166 -4.65 25.99 -4.83
N SER A 167 -4.61 27.21 -4.31
CA SER A 167 -3.83 28.30 -4.91
C SER A 167 -2.35 28.20 -4.56
N ALA A 168 -2.06 27.82 -3.31
CA ALA A 168 -0.70 27.54 -2.84
C ALA A 168 -0.18 26.18 -3.34
N HIS A 169 -1.07 25.19 -3.48
CA HIS A 169 -0.77 23.80 -3.88
C HIS A 169 -1.56 23.41 -5.15
N PRO A 170 -1.15 23.87 -6.34
CA PRO A 170 -1.91 23.66 -7.60
C PRO A 170 -2.11 22.20 -8.00
N ASN A 171 -1.25 21.29 -7.52
CA ASN A 171 -1.35 19.83 -7.70
C ASN A 171 -2.16 19.14 -6.61
N ALA A 172 -2.75 19.90 -5.66
CA ALA A 172 -3.51 19.44 -4.50
C ALA A 172 -2.72 18.59 -3.49
N VAL A 173 -1.39 18.69 -3.47
CA VAL A 173 -0.52 17.99 -2.53
C VAL A 173 0.12 18.97 -1.57
N ASP A 174 -0.05 18.73 -0.30
CA ASP A 174 0.56 19.45 0.82
C ASP A 174 0.77 18.44 1.95
N LEU A 175 2.03 18.07 2.20
CA LEU A 175 2.33 17.08 3.26
C LEU A 175 2.13 17.67 4.65
N ASP A 176 2.51 18.93 4.85
CA ASP A 176 2.49 19.55 6.19
C ASP A 176 1.07 19.94 6.61
N GLY A 177 0.26 20.39 5.64
CA GLY A 177 -1.11 20.82 5.86
C GLY A 177 -2.16 19.85 5.29
N ALA A 178 -1.82 18.56 5.10
CA ALA A 178 -2.71 17.55 4.55
C ALA A 178 -4.04 17.48 5.29
N LEU A 179 -5.12 17.48 4.54
CA LEU A 179 -6.48 17.28 5.05
C LEU A 179 -7.02 15.93 4.58
N LEU A 180 -7.93 15.37 5.38
CA LEU A 180 -8.77 14.24 5.04
C LEU A 180 -10.22 14.50 5.46
N ASP A 181 -11.14 13.69 4.96
CA ASP A 181 -12.53 13.71 5.38
C ASP A 181 -12.72 12.85 6.63
N SER A 182 -13.20 13.46 7.73
CA SER A 182 -13.41 12.77 9.01
C SER A 182 -14.69 11.91 9.05
N SER A 183 -15.53 11.98 8.02
CA SER A 183 -16.77 11.19 7.88
C SER A 183 -17.25 11.19 6.43
N GLY A 184 -18.35 10.51 6.15
CA GLY A 184 -18.87 10.37 4.79
C GLY A 184 -18.40 9.09 4.11
N TYR A 185 -18.12 8.07 4.92
CA TYR A 185 -17.75 6.73 4.44
C TYR A 185 -18.91 5.77 4.66
N TYR A 186 -19.16 4.89 3.70
CA TYR A 186 -20.20 3.86 3.79
C TYR A 186 -19.77 2.60 3.04
N ALA A 187 -20.45 1.50 3.32
CA ALA A 187 -20.21 0.21 2.72
C ALA A 187 -21.47 -0.36 2.10
N GLU A 188 -21.31 -1.07 1.00
CA GLU A 188 -22.36 -1.83 0.32
C GLU A 188 -21.91 -3.28 0.14
N THR A 189 -22.86 -4.21 0.22
CA THR A 189 -22.57 -5.61 -0.08
C THR A 189 -22.05 -5.75 -1.51
N ARG A 190 -20.90 -6.42 -1.65
CA ARG A 190 -20.34 -6.71 -2.97
C ARG A 190 -21.21 -7.72 -3.69
N ARG A 191 -21.47 -7.42 -4.96
CA ARG A 191 -22.17 -8.33 -5.85
C ARG A 191 -21.23 -8.84 -6.93
N GLY A 192 -21.37 -10.11 -7.27
CA GLY A 192 -20.60 -10.81 -8.29
C GLY A 192 -21.51 -11.49 -9.31
N GLY A 193 -20.91 -12.39 -10.08
CA GLY A 193 -21.60 -13.07 -11.16
C GLY A 193 -21.75 -12.23 -12.44
N PRO A 194 -22.16 -12.83 -13.54
CA PRO A 194 -22.27 -12.15 -14.84
C PRO A 194 -23.24 -10.96 -14.87
N GLU A 195 -24.31 -11.02 -14.05
CA GLU A 195 -25.35 -9.99 -13.96
C GLU A 195 -25.23 -9.13 -12.70
N LEU A 196 -24.17 -9.33 -11.89
CA LEU A 196 -23.96 -8.67 -10.60
C LEU A 196 -25.12 -8.85 -9.60
N ASP A 197 -25.79 -10.01 -9.65
CA ASP A 197 -26.92 -10.37 -8.80
C ASP A 197 -26.54 -11.30 -7.63
N GLU A 198 -25.40 -11.98 -7.71
CA GLU A 198 -24.91 -12.84 -6.65
C GLU A 198 -24.29 -12.03 -5.51
N VAL A 199 -24.73 -12.28 -4.29
CA VAL A 199 -24.13 -11.68 -3.09
C VAL A 199 -22.83 -12.41 -2.76
N MET A 200 -21.72 -11.67 -2.76
CA MET A 200 -20.42 -12.20 -2.35
C MET A 200 -20.34 -12.22 -0.83
N GLU A 201 -20.28 -13.42 -0.25
CA GLU A 201 -20.29 -13.59 1.19
C GLU A 201 -19.10 -12.89 1.86
N ARG A 202 -19.36 -12.09 2.89
CA ARG A 202 -18.36 -11.34 3.66
C ARG A 202 -17.53 -10.36 2.84
N GLN A 203 -17.95 -9.98 1.65
CA GLN A 203 -17.29 -9.00 0.83
C GLN A 203 -18.11 -7.71 0.75
N LEU A 204 -17.45 -6.58 0.91
CA LEU A 204 -18.05 -5.25 0.85
C LEU A 204 -17.29 -4.37 -0.15
N ASN A 205 -18.02 -3.45 -0.77
CA ASN A 205 -17.45 -2.30 -1.46
C ASN A 205 -17.55 -1.10 -0.52
N PHE A 206 -16.46 -0.37 -0.35
CA PHE A 206 -16.42 0.82 0.47
C PHE A 206 -16.31 2.07 -0.40
N TYR A 207 -16.96 3.14 0.04
CA TYR A 207 -17.04 4.41 -0.64
C TYR A 207 -16.82 5.55 0.34
N GLY A 208 -16.27 6.68 -0.14
CA GLY A 208 -16.04 7.87 0.67
C GLY A 208 -14.97 8.78 0.10
N GLY A 209 -14.62 9.82 0.86
CA GLY A 209 -13.60 10.80 0.51
C GLY A 209 -13.92 11.61 -0.73
N LEU A 210 -12.88 12.08 -1.43
CA LEU A 210 -13.04 12.87 -2.65
C LEU A 210 -13.75 12.10 -3.77
N ARG A 211 -13.61 10.78 -3.82
CA ARG A 211 -14.24 9.92 -4.83
C ARG A 211 -15.75 9.90 -4.74
N TRP A 212 -16.29 10.06 -3.56
CA TRP A 212 -17.72 10.19 -3.30
C TRP A 212 -18.19 11.63 -3.49
N ARG A 213 -17.44 12.60 -2.94
CA ARG A 213 -17.82 14.02 -2.98
C ARG A 213 -17.83 14.62 -4.40
N PHE A 214 -16.99 14.08 -5.27
CA PHE A 214 -16.83 14.52 -6.67
C PHE A 214 -17.08 13.35 -7.63
N GLU A 215 -18.10 12.55 -7.34
CA GLU A 215 -18.39 11.34 -8.12
C GLU A 215 -18.72 11.62 -9.59
N GLU A 216 -19.21 12.80 -9.93
CA GLU A 216 -19.45 13.24 -11.32
C GLU A 216 -18.17 13.31 -12.16
N HIS A 217 -17.01 13.49 -11.51
CA HIS A 217 -15.70 13.52 -12.14
C HIS A 217 -14.91 12.20 -12.02
N VAL A 218 -15.46 11.23 -11.29
CA VAL A 218 -14.79 9.95 -11.05
C VAL A 218 -15.57 8.82 -11.69
N ALA A 219 -14.94 8.11 -12.63
CA ALA A 219 -15.57 6.98 -13.30
C ALA A 219 -16.04 5.91 -12.28
N LYS A 220 -17.27 5.40 -12.44
CA LYS A 220 -17.93 4.49 -11.50
C LYS A 220 -17.03 3.34 -10.98
N PRO A 221 -16.25 2.62 -11.81
CA PRO A 221 -15.37 1.56 -11.30
C PRO A 221 -14.23 2.05 -10.38
N LYS A 222 -13.91 3.37 -10.41
CA LYS A 222 -12.83 3.98 -9.62
C LYS A 222 -13.31 4.67 -8.34
N ARG A 223 -14.61 4.62 -8.04
CA ARG A 223 -15.19 5.26 -6.85
C ARG A 223 -14.94 4.49 -5.56
N LYS A 224 -14.69 3.18 -5.66
CA LYS A 224 -14.40 2.33 -4.50
C LYS A 224 -13.09 2.74 -3.83
N ILE A 225 -13.06 2.64 -2.51
CA ILE A 225 -11.88 2.91 -1.69
C ILE A 225 -11.29 1.64 -1.08
N ASP A 226 -11.97 0.49 -1.19
CA ASP A 226 -11.43 -0.79 -0.74
C ASP A 226 -10.38 -1.33 -1.72
N ARG A 227 -9.34 -1.92 -1.14
CA ARG A 227 -8.23 -2.56 -1.86
C ARG A 227 -7.66 -3.67 -1.00
N VAL A 228 -7.31 -4.82 -1.59
CA VAL A 228 -6.44 -5.78 -0.91
C VAL A 228 -5.00 -5.33 -1.13
N GLY A 229 -4.54 -4.42 -0.29
CA GLY A 229 -3.27 -3.72 -0.47
C GLY A 229 -2.06 -4.40 0.18
N LEU A 230 -2.28 -5.43 1.00
CA LEU A 230 -1.24 -6.24 1.65
C LEU A 230 -1.73 -7.68 1.71
N PHE A 231 -0.99 -8.61 1.11
CA PHE A 231 -1.38 -10.02 1.02
C PHE A 231 -0.17 -10.95 0.88
N ARG A 232 -0.37 -12.22 1.18
CA ARG A 232 0.63 -13.26 1.01
C ARG A 232 0.51 -13.88 -0.38
N ALA A 233 1.61 -13.92 -1.12
CA ALA A 233 1.65 -14.51 -2.46
C ALA A 233 1.46 -16.01 -2.40
N ALA A 234 0.64 -16.57 -3.31
CA ALA A 234 0.41 -17.98 -3.45
C ALA A 234 0.50 -18.41 -4.93
N PRO A 235 0.87 -19.66 -5.23
CA PRO A 235 0.86 -20.16 -6.59
C PRO A 235 -0.51 -20.02 -7.26
N GLY A 236 -0.56 -19.40 -8.44
CA GLY A 236 -1.79 -19.17 -9.18
C GLY A 236 -2.65 -18.00 -8.71
N LEU A 237 -2.28 -17.33 -7.62
CA LEU A 237 -2.95 -16.12 -7.18
C LEU A 237 -2.68 -14.97 -8.16
N THR A 238 -3.70 -14.16 -8.45
CA THR A 238 -3.58 -12.98 -9.31
C THR A 238 -4.35 -11.78 -8.75
N LEU A 239 -3.80 -10.59 -8.94
CA LEU A 239 -4.48 -9.32 -8.70
C LEU A 239 -5.35 -8.96 -9.92
N ARG A 240 -6.63 -8.67 -9.69
CA ARG A 240 -7.59 -8.23 -10.71
C ARG A 240 -7.57 -6.71 -10.91
N GLU A 241 -8.21 -6.23 -11.95
CA GLU A 241 -8.28 -4.79 -12.28
C GLU A 241 -9.02 -3.96 -11.23
N ASP A 242 -9.96 -4.56 -10.53
CA ASP A 242 -10.73 -3.92 -9.46
C ASP A 242 -10.02 -3.95 -8.09
N HIS A 243 -8.74 -4.32 -8.07
CA HIS A 243 -7.90 -4.44 -6.88
C HIS A 243 -8.31 -5.55 -5.89
N THR A 244 -9.09 -6.55 -6.36
CA THR A 244 -9.34 -7.80 -5.64
C THR A 244 -8.38 -8.89 -6.10
N LEU A 245 -8.27 -9.95 -5.32
CA LEU A 245 -7.48 -11.14 -5.66
C LEU A 245 -8.35 -12.21 -6.31
N SER A 246 -7.75 -13.10 -7.10
CA SER A 246 -8.46 -14.22 -7.74
C SER A 246 -9.01 -15.25 -6.76
N ASP A 247 -8.46 -15.34 -5.57
CA ASP A 247 -9.00 -16.10 -4.46
C ASP A 247 -9.99 -15.22 -3.68
N GLU A 248 -11.28 -15.61 -3.69
CA GLU A 248 -12.36 -14.83 -3.09
C GLU A 248 -12.26 -14.77 -1.56
N GLU A 249 -11.68 -15.77 -0.89
CA GLU A 249 -11.51 -15.74 0.56
C GLU A 249 -10.57 -14.61 1.00
N LEU A 250 -9.57 -14.26 0.19
CA LEU A 250 -8.65 -13.17 0.46
C LEU A 250 -9.28 -11.78 0.32
N ASN A 251 -10.46 -11.67 -0.28
CA ASN A 251 -11.22 -10.44 -0.45
C ASN A 251 -12.22 -10.19 0.68
N THR A 252 -12.31 -11.08 1.67
CA THR A 252 -13.31 -10.99 2.74
C THR A 252 -12.94 -9.91 3.77
N TYR A 253 -13.98 -9.17 4.23
CA TYR A 253 -13.82 -8.07 5.17
C TYR A 253 -13.53 -8.53 6.60
N ALA A 254 -14.35 -9.45 7.11
CA ALA A 254 -14.22 -9.94 8.48
C ALA A 254 -14.77 -11.35 8.61
N CYS A 255 -14.31 -12.09 9.62
CA CYS A 255 -15.05 -13.27 10.01
C CYS A 255 -16.24 -12.87 10.92
N PRO A 256 -17.31 -13.70 11.00
CA PRO A 256 -18.50 -13.35 11.80
C PRO A 256 -18.25 -13.21 13.31
N TRP A 257 -17.11 -13.71 13.80
CA TRP A 257 -16.86 -13.93 15.23
C TRP A 257 -15.92 -12.91 15.86
N HIS A 258 -15.13 -12.19 15.08
CA HIS A 258 -14.22 -11.16 15.58
C HIS A 258 -13.89 -10.12 14.51
N HIS A 259 -13.55 -8.93 14.96
CA HIS A 259 -13.09 -7.86 14.09
C HIS A 259 -11.70 -8.19 13.55
N SER A 260 -11.57 -8.21 12.24
CA SER A 260 -10.28 -8.36 11.59
C SER A 260 -9.57 -7.01 11.59
N LEU A 261 -8.24 -7.05 11.81
CA LEU A 261 -7.41 -5.89 11.58
C LEU A 261 -7.56 -5.41 10.13
N SER A 262 -7.67 -4.11 9.94
CA SER A 262 -7.57 -3.44 8.64
C SER A 262 -6.43 -2.43 8.65
N ALA A 263 -6.06 -1.95 7.46
CA ALA A 263 -5.07 -0.91 7.29
C ALA A 263 -5.64 0.22 6.41
N SER A 264 -4.99 1.37 6.39
CA SER A 264 -5.36 2.49 5.55
C SER A 264 -4.22 2.86 4.60
N ILE A 265 -4.56 3.24 3.38
CA ILE A 265 -3.63 3.84 2.43
C ILE A 265 -4.04 5.31 2.30
N CYS A 266 -3.31 6.20 2.98
CA CYS A 266 -3.52 7.63 2.87
C CYS A 266 -2.95 8.13 1.54
N SER A 267 -3.77 8.78 0.69
CA SER A 267 -3.47 8.94 -0.74
C SER A 267 -3.82 10.32 -1.28
N PHE A 268 -2.84 11.02 -1.86
CA PHE A 268 -3.06 12.24 -2.65
C PHE A 268 -3.46 11.96 -4.11
N ARG A 269 -3.52 10.70 -4.52
CA ARG A 269 -3.63 10.33 -5.93
C ARG A 269 -4.90 10.86 -6.59
N VAL A 270 -6.05 10.79 -5.92
CA VAL A 270 -7.32 11.30 -6.46
C VAL A 270 -7.34 12.82 -6.47
N ALA A 271 -6.84 13.48 -5.42
CA ALA A 271 -6.71 14.93 -5.37
C ALA A 271 -5.85 15.46 -6.54
N LYS A 272 -4.67 14.84 -6.77
CA LYS A 272 -3.83 15.14 -7.94
C LYS A 272 -4.60 14.96 -9.25
N ALA A 273 -5.31 13.85 -9.41
CA ALA A 273 -6.06 13.56 -10.63
C ALA A 273 -7.16 14.59 -10.90
N LEU A 274 -7.96 14.95 -9.89
CA LEU A 274 -9.01 15.95 -10.00
C LEU A 274 -8.47 17.36 -10.36
N ARG A 275 -7.27 17.72 -9.90
CA ARG A 275 -6.63 19.01 -10.20
C ARG A 275 -5.92 19.05 -11.56
N THR A 276 -5.49 17.90 -12.07
CA THR A 276 -4.78 17.83 -13.36
C THR A 276 -5.69 17.48 -14.53
N ASN A 277 -6.85 16.87 -14.28
CA ASN A 277 -7.81 16.53 -15.32
C ASN A 277 -8.52 17.80 -15.86
N PRO A 278 -8.47 18.07 -17.17
CA PRO A 278 -9.16 19.20 -17.78
C PRO A 278 -10.67 19.24 -17.49
N GLY A 279 -11.32 18.09 -17.30
CA GLY A 279 -12.77 17.98 -17.04
C GLY A 279 -13.19 18.35 -15.62
N SER A 280 -12.26 18.43 -14.66
CA SER A 280 -12.60 18.69 -13.24
C SER A 280 -11.87 19.90 -12.65
N ARG A 281 -10.67 20.22 -13.16
CA ARG A 281 -9.80 21.25 -12.57
C ARG A 281 -10.40 22.65 -12.46
N HIS A 282 -11.38 22.98 -13.30
CA HIS A 282 -12.06 24.28 -13.32
C HIS A 282 -13.37 24.26 -12.56
N ASP A 283 -13.96 23.08 -12.38
CA ASP A 283 -15.25 22.91 -11.70
C ASP A 283 -15.08 22.78 -10.18
N ILE A 284 -13.87 22.40 -9.72
CA ILE A 284 -13.58 22.19 -8.29
C ILE A 284 -12.66 23.33 -7.81
N PRO A 285 -13.23 24.36 -7.14
CA PRO A 285 -12.43 25.49 -6.64
C PRO A 285 -11.69 25.14 -5.35
N ASP A 286 -12.23 24.23 -4.52
CA ASP A 286 -11.70 23.84 -3.22
C ASP A 286 -12.10 22.39 -2.89
N PHE A 287 -11.25 21.70 -2.14
CA PHE A 287 -11.56 20.37 -1.57
C PHE A 287 -12.07 20.45 -0.13
N ARG A 288 -11.98 21.59 0.52
CA ARG A 288 -12.46 21.76 1.90
C ARG A 288 -13.98 21.64 1.98
N TRP A 289 -14.44 21.05 3.06
CA TRP A 289 -15.82 21.05 3.48
C TRP A 289 -15.92 20.98 5.01
N HIS A 290 -17.13 21.00 5.57
CA HIS A 290 -17.33 21.08 7.02
C HIS A 290 -16.83 19.85 7.82
N LYS A 291 -16.49 18.74 7.16
CA LYS A 291 -15.90 17.54 7.74
C LYS A 291 -14.43 17.34 7.41
N SER A 292 -13.79 18.30 6.75
CA SER A 292 -12.33 18.27 6.57
C SER A 292 -11.64 18.41 7.90
N THR A 293 -10.66 17.57 8.17
CA THR A 293 -9.79 17.65 9.35
C THR A 293 -8.33 17.50 8.92
N GLN A 294 -7.42 18.10 9.69
CA GLN A 294 -6.00 17.96 9.40
C GLN A 294 -5.55 16.54 9.69
N PHE A 295 -4.73 15.99 8.80
CA PHE A 295 -4.09 14.71 8.99
C PHE A 295 -2.82 14.87 9.82
N HIS A 296 -2.72 14.14 10.90
CA HIS A 296 -1.59 14.23 11.84
C HIS A 296 -0.52 13.17 11.59
N TRP A 297 -0.59 12.44 10.47
CA TRP A 297 0.31 11.35 10.11
C TRP A 297 0.40 10.27 11.20
N SER A 298 -0.72 9.95 11.82
CA SER A 298 -0.84 9.05 12.96
C SER A 298 -1.86 7.94 12.71
N SER A 299 -1.45 6.70 12.97
CA SER A 299 -2.34 5.54 12.95
C SER A 299 -3.45 5.65 13.98
N MET A 300 -3.16 6.26 15.14
CA MET A 300 -4.15 6.49 16.18
C MET A 300 -5.30 7.38 15.70
N GLN A 301 -5.00 8.46 14.96
CA GLN A 301 -6.06 9.30 14.39
C GLN A 301 -6.98 8.52 13.43
N LEU A 302 -6.42 7.65 12.60
CA LEU A 302 -7.21 6.82 11.69
C LEU A 302 -8.11 5.83 12.43
N MET A 303 -7.64 5.25 13.53
CA MET A 303 -8.44 4.40 14.41
C MET A 303 -9.55 5.18 15.12
N GLU A 304 -9.26 6.35 15.66
CA GLU A 304 -10.25 7.23 16.32
C GLU A 304 -11.36 7.70 15.36
N LEU A 305 -11.03 7.89 14.08
CA LEU A 305 -11.98 8.24 13.03
C LEU A 305 -12.76 7.02 12.48
N GLY A 306 -12.43 5.80 12.90
CA GLY A 306 -13.03 4.58 12.39
C GLY A 306 -12.62 4.27 10.94
N LEU A 307 -11.49 4.80 10.49
CA LEU A 307 -10.93 4.56 9.15
C LEU A 307 -9.93 3.40 9.14
N MET A 308 -9.72 2.78 10.30
CA MET A 308 -8.84 1.64 10.48
C MET A 308 -9.24 0.87 11.74
N GLU A 309 -9.21 -0.47 11.67
CA GLU A 309 -9.57 -1.35 12.77
C GLU A 309 -8.31 -2.04 13.33
N PRO A 310 -8.03 -1.93 14.65
CA PRO A 310 -6.88 -2.59 15.24
C PRO A 310 -7.08 -4.11 15.39
N GLY A 311 -8.31 -4.61 15.29
CA GLY A 311 -8.63 -5.99 15.58
C GLY A 311 -8.36 -6.31 17.06
N GLN A 312 -7.61 -7.38 17.31
CA GLN A 312 -7.15 -7.78 18.64
C GLN A 312 -5.64 -7.54 18.83
N TRP A 313 -5.04 -6.76 17.95
CA TRP A 313 -3.62 -6.44 17.99
C TRP A 313 -3.38 -5.12 18.75
N PHE A 314 -3.07 -5.23 20.05
CA PHE A 314 -2.79 -4.11 20.94
C PHE A 314 -1.68 -4.46 21.98
#